data_b465bf88df50ce5698d048efe7035086
#
_entry.id   b465bf88df50ce5698d048efe7035086
#
_cell.length_a   1.000
_cell.length_b   1.000
_cell.length_c   1.000
_cell.angle_alpha   90.00
_cell.angle_beta   90.00
_cell.angle_gamma   90.00
#
_symmetry.space_group_name_H-M   'P 1'
#
loop_
_entity.id
_entity.type
_entity.pdbx_description
1 polymer ?
#
loop_
_entity_poly.entity_id
_entity_poly.type
_entity_poly.pdbx_seq_one_letter_code
_entity_poly.pdbx_strand_id
1 'polypeptide(L)'
;MKISKSRYILSFLGATCVLALVRCAFPSVANDLSHDAPSPSVADSCEAQVADGKVANGVSSDSIQSVDVQCVDDYCLSDSAKLRSRFFKADGTLAKNRIFSVPGFQVSFPDQNDVQLEAAQKHGVKPVVDREDAENRKSELVFVGGNMYFYVDRLRNSIPYLVPRASVLLQDIGQAFFDSLQMKGVPLHKLIVTSVLRSKADVETLRGRNGNATQNSCHLYGTTFDVCYNRYKTVEAPGEQRRAVRNDTLKWVLSEVLRDMREKGRCYVKYEVKQGCFHITVR
;
A
#
# COMPACT_ATOMS: atom_id res chain seq x y z
N MET A 1 -7.63 -19.84 36.72
CA MET A 1 -6.45 -20.51 37.32
C MET A 1 -5.21 -19.66 37.03
N LYS A 2 -4.58 -19.07 38.07
CA LYS A 2 -3.35 -18.28 37.90
C LYS A 2 -2.16 -19.24 37.98
N ILE A 3 -1.46 -19.45 36.84
CA ILE A 3 -0.24 -20.26 36.81
C ILE A 3 0.87 -19.45 37.48
N SER A 4 1.60 -20.05 38.46
CA SER A 4 2.71 -19.37 39.10
C SER A 4 3.87 -19.17 38.15
N LYS A 5 4.62 -18.06 38.29
CA LYS A 5 5.79 -17.71 37.44
C LYS A 5 6.80 -18.87 37.37
N SER A 6 7.04 -19.55 38.46
CA SER A 6 7.97 -20.70 38.52
C SER A 6 7.52 -21.88 37.65
N ARG A 7 6.23 -22.20 37.63
CA ARG A 7 5.70 -23.28 36.77
C ARG A 7 5.76 -22.90 35.29
N TYR A 8 5.55 -21.64 34.97
CA TYR A 8 5.69 -21.15 33.59
C TYR A 8 7.13 -21.27 33.09
N ILE A 9 8.11 -20.83 33.91
CA ILE A 9 9.55 -20.91 33.56
C ILE A 9 9.99 -22.36 33.42
N LEU A 10 9.55 -23.24 34.31
CA LEU A 10 9.90 -24.67 34.24
C LEU A 10 9.33 -25.33 32.97
N SER A 11 8.10 -25.02 32.61
CA SER A 11 7.45 -25.53 31.38
C SER A 11 8.14 -25.02 30.12
N PHE A 12 8.56 -23.74 30.12
CA PHE A 12 9.30 -23.16 29.02
C PHE A 12 10.69 -23.80 28.83
N LEU A 13 11.43 -23.96 29.92
CA LEU A 13 12.72 -24.64 29.89
C LEU A 13 12.58 -26.11 29.45
N GLY A 14 11.55 -26.81 29.91
CA GLY A 14 11.28 -28.17 29.46
C GLY A 14 11.01 -28.27 27.96
N ALA A 15 10.18 -27.38 27.44
CA ALA A 15 9.87 -27.32 26.00
C ALA A 15 11.10 -27.01 25.14
N THR A 16 11.97 -26.07 25.59
CA THR A 16 13.21 -25.74 24.90
C THR A 16 14.22 -26.89 24.91
N CYS A 17 14.33 -27.64 26.00
CA CYS A 17 15.18 -28.83 26.07
C CYS A 17 14.68 -29.92 25.11
N VAL A 18 13.38 -30.18 25.05
CA VAL A 18 12.79 -31.16 24.13
C VAL A 18 13.07 -30.78 22.68
N LEU A 19 12.90 -29.51 22.32
CA LEU A 19 13.20 -29.02 20.97
C LEU A 19 14.69 -29.15 20.61
N ALA A 20 15.59 -28.91 21.57
CA ALA A 20 17.03 -29.10 21.38
C ALA A 20 17.36 -30.55 21.15
N LEU A 21 16.76 -31.49 21.91
CA LEU A 21 16.95 -32.91 21.74
C LEU A 21 16.41 -33.42 20.39
N VAL A 22 15.26 -32.94 19.95
CA VAL A 22 14.69 -33.24 18.62
C VAL A 22 15.65 -32.79 17.52
N ARG A 23 16.23 -31.59 17.64
CA ARG A 23 17.21 -31.09 16.69
C ARG A 23 18.50 -31.90 16.63
N CYS A 24 18.95 -32.40 17.78
CA CYS A 24 20.13 -33.29 17.83
C CYS A 24 19.83 -34.67 17.25
N ALA A 25 18.63 -35.21 17.47
CA ALA A 25 18.23 -36.52 16.97
C ALA A 25 17.87 -36.55 15.47
N PHE A 26 17.41 -35.39 14.93
CA PHE A 26 16.99 -35.25 13.54
C PHE A 26 17.63 -34.01 12.90
N PRO A 27 18.93 -34.03 12.58
CA PRO A 27 19.63 -32.87 11.99
C PRO A 27 19.10 -32.47 10.60
N SER A 28 18.47 -33.38 9.87
CA SER A 28 17.90 -33.16 8.54
C SER A 28 16.70 -32.19 8.54
N VAL A 29 15.95 -32.09 9.63
CA VAL A 29 14.78 -31.19 9.76
C VAL A 29 15.20 -29.71 9.78
N ALA A 30 16.47 -29.41 10.05
CA ALA A 30 16.98 -28.04 10.10
C ALA A 30 17.54 -27.55 8.76
N ASN A 31 17.79 -28.47 7.79
CA ASN A 31 18.39 -28.11 6.50
C ASN A 31 17.35 -27.76 5.43
N ASP A 32 16.06 -28.07 5.61
CA ASP A 32 15.01 -27.76 4.67
C ASP A 32 14.52 -26.29 4.74
N LEU A 33 15.05 -25.47 5.64
CA LEU A 33 14.70 -24.05 5.77
C LEU A 33 15.75 -23.08 5.21
N SER A 34 16.86 -23.58 4.67
CA SER A 34 17.83 -22.79 3.93
C SER A 34 17.61 -22.95 2.42
N HIS A 35 16.60 -22.32 1.87
CA HIS A 35 16.55 -22.08 0.43
C HIS A 35 17.63 -21.07 0.08
N ASP A 36 18.74 -21.55 -0.45
CA ASP A 36 19.71 -20.77 -1.19
C ASP A 36 19.01 -20.16 -2.41
N ALA A 37 18.83 -18.87 -2.39
CA ALA A 37 18.49 -18.11 -3.58
C ALA A 37 19.74 -18.08 -4.48
N PRO A 38 19.66 -18.47 -5.77
CA PRO A 38 20.79 -18.36 -6.67
C PRO A 38 21.10 -16.89 -6.94
N SER A 39 22.35 -16.50 -6.65
CA SER A 39 22.91 -15.23 -7.06
C SER A 39 22.96 -15.16 -8.59
N PRO A 40 22.61 -14.05 -9.24
CA PRO A 40 22.84 -13.90 -10.67
C PRO A 40 24.33 -13.65 -10.92
N SER A 41 25.01 -14.63 -11.52
CA SER A 41 26.33 -14.40 -12.13
C SER A 41 26.17 -13.61 -13.42
N VAL A 42 26.90 -12.50 -13.48
CA VAL A 42 27.06 -11.65 -14.67
C VAL A 42 28.11 -12.29 -15.59
N ALA A 43 27.86 -12.15 -16.90
CA ALA A 43 28.71 -12.39 -18.08
C ALA A 43 28.69 -13.85 -18.60
N ASP A 44 28.28 -14.07 -19.83
CA ASP A 44 29.13 -13.83 -21.01
C ASP A 44 28.33 -14.00 -22.32
N SER A 45 28.66 -13.08 -23.25
CA SER A 45 28.71 -13.18 -24.69
C SER A 45 27.74 -14.10 -25.46
N CYS A 46 26.92 -13.42 -26.27
CA CYS A 46 26.27 -13.97 -27.47
C CYS A 46 27.27 -14.37 -28.50
N GLU A 47 27.39 -15.64 -28.83
CA GLU A 47 27.88 -16.10 -30.13
C GLU A 47 26.76 -16.87 -30.83
N ALA A 48 26.43 -16.36 -32.02
CA ALA A 48 25.50 -16.98 -32.95
C ALA A 48 26.17 -18.18 -33.62
N GLN A 49 25.55 -19.34 -33.59
CA GLN A 49 25.85 -20.44 -34.52
C GLN A 49 24.61 -20.75 -35.36
N VAL A 50 24.84 -20.49 -36.65
CA VAL A 50 23.98 -20.93 -37.76
C VAL A 50 24.22 -22.42 -37.97
N ALA A 51 23.16 -23.21 -37.97
CA ALA A 51 23.20 -24.58 -38.50
C ALA A 51 22.09 -24.78 -39.52
N ASP A 52 22.51 -25.05 -40.73
CA ASP A 52 21.76 -25.52 -41.88
C ASP A 52 21.05 -26.86 -41.62
N GLY A 53 19.84 -27.01 -42.17
CA GLY A 53 19.14 -28.30 -42.17
C GLY A 53 17.88 -28.29 -43.03
N LYS A 54 18.03 -28.72 -44.26
CA LYS A 54 17.10 -28.90 -45.37
C LYS A 54 15.79 -29.66 -45.08
N VAL A 55 14.69 -29.11 -45.67
CA VAL A 55 13.66 -29.70 -46.59
C VAL A 55 12.66 -30.72 -46.08
N ALA A 56 11.38 -30.39 -46.18
CA ALA A 56 10.39 -31.00 -47.07
C ALA A 56 9.00 -30.30 -47.01
N ASN A 57 8.64 -29.81 -48.15
CA ASN A 57 7.37 -29.69 -48.85
C ASN A 57 6.01 -29.81 -48.11
N GLY A 58 5.20 -28.76 -48.34
CA GLY A 58 3.86 -28.93 -48.87
C GLY A 58 2.77 -28.29 -48.01
N VAL A 59 2.16 -27.30 -48.61
CA VAL A 59 0.76 -26.90 -48.59
C VAL A 59 0.51 -25.41 -48.37
N SER A 60 0.09 -24.82 -49.48
CA SER A 60 -0.86 -23.72 -49.69
C SER A 60 -0.72 -22.40 -48.93
N SER A 61 -0.40 -21.43 -49.75
CA SER A 61 -0.59 -20.01 -49.53
C SER A 61 -1.97 -19.62 -49.08
N ASP A 62 -2.06 -18.99 -47.91
CA ASP A 62 -2.99 -17.90 -47.70
C ASP A 62 -2.30 -16.81 -46.90
N SER A 63 -2.45 -15.63 -47.40
CA SER A 63 -1.83 -14.36 -47.08
C SER A 63 -1.84 -14.03 -45.60
N ILE A 64 -0.69 -14.15 -44.92
CA ILE A 64 -0.42 -13.42 -43.69
C ILE A 64 0.37 -12.18 -44.13
N GLN A 65 -0.30 -11.05 -44.11
CA GLN A 65 0.33 -9.76 -44.23
C GLN A 65 1.45 -9.65 -43.18
N SER A 66 2.66 -9.44 -43.68
CA SER A 66 3.81 -9.05 -42.85
C SER A 66 3.43 -7.78 -42.07
N VAL A 67 3.19 -7.93 -40.77
CA VAL A 67 3.12 -6.79 -39.87
C VAL A 67 4.53 -6.27 -39.75
N ASP A 68 4.77 -5.08 -40.30
CA ASP A 68 6.03 -4.38 -40.25
C ASP A 68 6.49 -4.21 -38.81
N VAL A 69 7.56 -4.92 -38.45
CA VAL A 69 8.21 -4.83 -37.11
C VAL A 69 8.90 -3.48 -36.92
N GLN A 70 8.85 -2.60 -37.87
CA GLN A 70 9.46 -1.27 -37.82
C GLN A 70 8.76 -0.26 -36.90
N CYS A 71 7.53 -0.50 -36.50
CA CYS A 71 6.80 0.41 -35.59
C CYS A 71 7.15 0.29 -34.10
N VAL A 72 7.89 -0.73 -33.66
CA VAL A 72 8.19 -0.95 -32.24
C VAL A 72 9.41 -0.14 -31.80
N ASP A 73 10.37 0.08 -32.68
CA ASP A 73 11.62 0.80 -32.35
C ASP A 73 11.44 2.31 -32.27
N ASP A 74 10.57 2.90 -33.08
CA ASP A 74 10.29 4.34 -33.04
C ASP A 74 9.45 4.76 -31.82
N TYR A 75 8.61 3.86 -31.28
CA TYR A 75 7.82 4.15 -30.08
C TYR A 75 8.70 4.11 -28.81
N CYS A 76 9.70 3.23 -28.77
CA CYS A 76 10.63 3.14 -27.64
C CYS A 76 11.65 4.29 -27.62
N LEU A 77 12.08 4.82 -28.77
CA LEU A 77 13.09 5.87 -28.84
C LEU A 77 12.52 7.29 -28.63
N SER A 78 11.25 7.53 -28.99
CA SER A 78 10.60 8.83 -28.75
C SER A 78 10.17 9.04 -27.30
N ASP A 79 9.85 7.96 -26.57
CA ASP A 79 9.43 8.04 -25.17
C ASP A 79 10.62 8.02 -24.19
N SER A 80 11.76 7.43 -24.55
CA SER A 80 12.96 7.50 -23.70
C SER A 80 13.50 8.93 -23.54
N ALA A 81 13.28 9.80 -24.52
CA ALA A 81 13.57 11.23 -24.40
C ALA A 81 12.55 11.99 -23.54
N LYS A 82 11.35 11.45 -23.32
CA LYS A 82 10.28 12.06 -22.52
C LYS A 82 10.21 11.53 -21.08
N LEU A 83 10.80 10.39 -20.79
CA LEU A 83 10.96 9.84 -19.43
C LEU A 83 12.08 10.55 -18.68
N ARG A 84 12.06 11.88 -18.65
CA ARG A 84 12.87 12.62 -17.68
C ARG A 84 12.37 12.23 -16.28
N SER A 85 13.20 11.47 -15.58
CA SER A 85 12.90 11.14 -14.19
C SER A 85 12.59 12.43 -13.41
N ARG A 86 11.40 12.52 -12.79
CA ARG A 86 11.06 13.66 -11.95
C ARG A 86 11.97 13.79 -10.71
N PHE A 87 12.77 12.77 -10.42
CA PHE A 87 13.67 12.72 -9.27
C PHE A 87 15.05 13.27 -9.58
N PHE A 88 15.42 13.39 -10.85
CA PHE A 88 16.74 13.90 -11.26
C PHE A 88 16.59 15.05 -12.25
N LYS A 89 17.50 16.01 -12.13
CA LYS A 89 17.67 17.06 -13.12
C LYS A 89 18.38 16.52 -14.37
N ALA A 90 18.43 17.33 -15.42
CA ALA A 90 19.11 16.97 -16.66
C ALA A 90 20.62 16.70 -16.46
N ASP A 91 21.22 17.27 -15.44
CA ASP A 91 22.63 17.10 -15.04
C ASP A 91 22.88 15.85 -14.17
N GLY A 92 21.86 15.03 -13.93
CA GLY A 92 21.94 13.83 -13.09
C GLY A 92 21.87 14.11 -11.58
N THR A 93 21.79 15.37 -11.15
CA THR A 93 21.64 15.71 -9.72
C THR A 93 20.20 15.52 -9.26
N LEU A 94 20.02 15.18 -7.97
CA LEU A 94 18.69 15.04 -7.38
C LEU A 94 17.90 16.35 -7.46
N ALA A 95 16.68 16.25 -7.97
CA ALA A 95 15.72 17.34 -7.89
C ALA A 95 15.28 17.50 -6.42
N LYS A 96 15.44 18.69 -5.85
CA LYS A 96 14.95 19.03 -4.50
C LYS A 96 13.88 20.11 -4.60
N ASN A 97 12.69 19.79 -4.17
CA ASN A 97 11.58 20.73 -4.12
C ASN A 97 11.30 21.19 -2.69
N ARG A 98 10.85 22.43 -2.56
CA ARG A 98 10.40 22.95 -1.26
C ARG A 98 9.11 22.25 -0.83
N ILE A 99 8.87 22.20 0.48
CA ILE A 99 7.57 21.85 1.03
C ILE A 99 6.67 23.08 0.91
N PHE A 100 5.59 22.98 0.17
CA PHE A 100 4.58 24.02 0.06
C PHE A 100 3.50 23.75 1.10
N SER A 101 3.36 24.65 2.06
CA SER A 101 2.30 24.53 3.05
C SER A 101 0.94 24.82 2.42
N VAL A 102 -0.05 24.00 2.76
CA VAL A 102 -1.45 24.36 2.48
C VAL A 102 -1.87 25.56 3.36
N PRO A 103 -2.84 26.39 2.95
CA PRO A 103 -3.24 27.58 3.71
C PRO A 103 -3.66 27.28 5.16
N GLY A 104 -4.24 26.12 5.38
CA GLY A 104 -4.65 25.60 6.67
C GLY A 104 -5.38 24.28 6.45
N PHE A 105 -5.23 23.32 7.35
CA PHE A 105 -5.77 21.97 7.13
C PHE A 105 -7.30 21.98 7.03
N GLN A 106 -7.99 22.75 7.86
CA GLN A 106 -9.46 22.85 7.82
C GLN A 106 -9.97 23.56 6.57
N VAL A 107 -9.23 24.56 6.10
CA VAL A 107 -9.58 25.31 4.88
C VAL A 107 -9.32 24.46 3.64
N SER A 108 -8.21 23.74 3.62
CA SER A 108 -7.82 22.88 2.49
C SER A 108 -8.63 21.59 2.40
N PHE A 109 -9.17 21.13 3.53
CA PHE A 109 -9.92 19.87 3.64
C PHE A 109 -11.27 20.08 4.32
N PRO A 110 -12.18 20.82 3.67
CA PRO A 110 -13.47 21.24 4.23
C PRO A 110 -14.58 20.21 4.06
N ASP A 111 -14.32 19.09 3.37
CA ASP A 111 -15.37 18.17 2.94
C ASP A 111 -16.05 17.50 4.13
N GLN A 112 -17.30 17.85 4.35
CA GLN A 112 -18.09 17.36 5.48
C GLN A 112 -18.64 15.96 5.20
N ASN A 113 -19.18 15.32 6.24
CA ASN A 113 -19.64 13.94 6.17
C ASN A 113 -20.81 13.74 5.21
N ASP A 114 -21.68 14.72 5.00
CA ASP A 114 -22.81 14.66 4.08
C ASP A 114 -22.38 14.45 2.63
N VAL A 115 -21.45 15.30 2.14
CA VAL A 115 -20.87 15.17 0.79
C VAL A 115 -20.12 13.86 0.62
N GLN A 116 -19.37 13.45 1.64
CA GLN A 116 -18.65 12.19 1.62
C GLN A 116 -19.58 10.98 1.65
N LEU A 117 -20.69 11.06 2.38
CA LEU A 117 -21.70 10.00 2.46
C LEU A 117 -22.39 9.77 1.12
N GLU A 118 -22.75 10.86 0.41
CA GLU A 118 -23.33 10.76 -0.92
C GLU A 118 -22.38 10.04 -1.90
N ALA A 119 -21.11 10.42 -1.91
CA ALA A 119 -20.09 9.74 -2.72
C ALA A 119 -19.90 8.27 -2.29
N ALA A 120 -19.90 8.00 -0.99
CA ALA A 120 -19.77 6.66 -0.46
C ALA A 120 -20.93 5.75 -0.89
N GLN A 121 -22.15 6.25 -0.84
CA GLN A 121 -23.33 5.52 -1.30
C GLN A 121 -23.33 5.27 -2.80
N LYS A 122 -22.86 6.24 -3.58
CA LYS A 122 -22.81 6.16 -5.05
C LYS A 122 -21.76 5.18 -5.56
N HIS A 123 -20.59 5.13 -4.91
CA HIS A 123 -19.42 4.40 -5.41
C HIS A 123 -19.08 3.16 -4.58
N GLY A 124 -19.78 2.95 -3.48
CA GLY A 124 -19.52 1.86 -2.56
C GLY A 124 -20.41 0.65 -2.76
N VAL A 125 -20.22 -0.29 -1.86
CA VAL A 125 -21.02 -1.50 -1.75
C VAL A 125 -22.16 -1.30 -0.75
N LYS A 126 -23.16 -2.17 -0.76
CA LYS A 126 -24.16 -2.21 0.33
C LYS A 126 -23.43 -2.47 1.67
N PRO A 127 -23.81 -1.78 2.75
CA PRO A 127 -23.18 -1.97 4.06
C PRO A 127 -23.16 -3.44 4.48
N VAL A 128 -21.96 -3.95 4.81
CA VAL A 128 -21.78 -5.31 5.30
C VAL A 128 -22.31 -5.45 6.73
N VAL A 129 -22.84 -6.61 7.06
CA VAL A 129 -23.41 -6.87 8.38
C VAL A 129 -22.30 -7.05 9.41
N ASP A 130 -21.32 -7.91 9.10
CA ASP A 130 -20.22 -8.29 9.96
C ASP A 130 -18.97 -8.65 9.15
N ARG A 131 -17.97 -9.26 9.79
CA ARG A 131 -16.71 -9.67 9.15
C ARG A 131 -16.89 -10.82 8.16
N GLU A 132 -17.75 -11.77 8.46
CA GLU A 132 -18.01 -12.92 7.63
C GLU A 132 -18.69 -12.50 6.32
N ASP A 133 -19.67 -11.59 6.38
CA ASP A 133 -20.29 -11.00 5.20
C ASP A 133 -19.25 -10.27 4.32
N ALA A 134 -18.32 -9.51 4.93
CA ALA A 134 -17.25 -8.85 4.18
C ALA A 134 -16.34 -9.85 3.46
N GLU A 135 -16.01 -10.97 4.10
CA GLU A 135 -15.16 -12.01 3.50
C GLU A 135 -15.84 -12.78 2.37
N ASN A 136 -17.16 -12.94 2.44
CA ASN A 136 -17.94 -13.58 1.41
C ASN A 136 -18.12 -12.69 0.16
N ARG A 137 -17.83 -11.38 0.28
CA ARG A 137 -18.00 -10.39 -0.80
C ARG A 137 -16.68 -9.99 -1.49
N LYS A 138 -15.76 -10.94 -1.64
CA LYS A 138 -14.43 -10.72 -2.29
C LYS A 138 -14.53 -10.36 -3.78
N SER A 139 -15.66 -10.54 -4.42
CA SER A 139 -15.93 -10.05 -5.79
C SER A 139 -16.13 -8.52 -5.85
N GLU A 140 -16.53 -7.90 -4.74
CA GLU A 140 -16.80 -6.46 -4.65
C GLU A 140 -15.73 -5.72 -3.83
N LEU A 141 -15.03 -6.44 -2.94
CA LEU A 141 -14.10 -5.90 -1.96
C LEU A 141 -12.69 -6.45 -2.15
N VAL A 142 -11.70 -5.57 -2.05
CA VAL A 142 -10.28 -5.90 -2.15
C VAL A 142 -9.67 -5.86 -0.75
N PHE A 143 -8.87 -6.86 -0.41
CA PHE A 143 -8.12 -6.88 0.84
C PHE A 143 -7.03 -5.80 0.84
N VAL A 144 -6.93 -5.06 1.95
CA VAL A 144 -5.96 -4.00 2.17
C VAL A 144 -4.95 -4.46 3.22
N GLY A 145 -3.82 -4.97 2.75
CA GLY A 145 -2.65 -5.28 3.57
C GLY A 145 -1.62 -4.14 3.55
N GLY A 146 -0.70 -4.17 4.52
CA GLY A 146 0.45 -3.25 4.48
C GLY A 146 1.36 -3.54 3.28
N ASN A 147 1.98 -2.50 2.73
CA ASN A 147 2.90 -2.59 1.59
C ASN A 147 4.10 -1.65 1.76
N MET A 148 4.84 -1.37 0.67
CA MET A 148 5.99 -0.47 0.73
C MET A 148 5.61 0.99 1.04
N TYR A 149 4.39 1.44 0.73
CA TYR A 149 3.95 2.83 0.87
C TYR A 149 3.18 3.10 2.16
N PHE A 150 2.46 2.11 2.66
CA PHE A 150 1.67 2.26 3.88
C PHE A 150 1.68 1.00 4.75
N TYR A 151 1.46 1.23 6.02
CA TYR A 151 1.25 0.23 7.05
C TYR A 151 -0.21 0.29 7.48
N VAL A 152 -0.84 -0.86 7.65
CA VAL A 152 -2.19 -0.95 8.21
C VAL A 152 -2.05 -1.22 9.71
N ASP A 153 -2.55 -0.29 10.52
CA ASP A 153 -2.54 -0.42 11.98
C ASP A 153 -3.49 -1.53 12.44
N ARG A 154 -3.44 -1.90 13.71
CA ARG A 154 -4.36 -2.89 14.26
C ARG A 154 -5.80 -2.39 14.17
N LEU A 155 -6.57 -2.95 13.25
CA LEU A 155 -7.95 -2.59 13.01
C LEU A 155 -8.85 -3.26 14.06
N ARG A 156 -9.30 -2.49 15.07
CA ARG A 156 -10.18 -3.00 16.14
C ARG A 156 -11.66 -2.95 15.77
N ASN A 157 -12.07 -1.88 15.08
CA ASN A 157 -13.45 -1.59 14.71
C ASN A 157 -13.56 -1.28 13.22
N SER A 158 -12.79 -1.98 12.42
CA SER A 158 -12.87 -1.97 10.95
C SER A 158 -12.26 -3.26 10.39
N ILE A 159 -12.57 -3.54 9.14
CA ILE A 159 -12.23 -4.77 8.44
C ILE A 159 -11.30 -4.39 7.29
N PRO A 160 -10.19 -5.11 7.03
CA PRO A 160 -9.17 -4.71 6.06
C PRO A 160 -9.62 -4.88 4.60
N TYR A 161 -10.74 -4.29 4.25
CA TYR A 161 -11.27 -4.31 2.89
C TYR A 161 -11.66 -2.90 2.43
N LEU A 162 -11.52 -2.67 1.14
CA LEU A 162 -12.03 -1.49 0.43
C LEU A 162 -12.60 -1.92 -0.91
N VAL A 163 -13.46 -1.09 -1.51
CA VAL A 163 -13.81 -1.25 -2.92
C VAL A 163 -12.56 -1.03 -3.79
N PRO A 164 -12.46 -1.66 -4.98
CA PRO A 164 -11.27 -1.54 -5.83
C PRO A 164 -10.83 -0.11 -6.08
N ARG A 165 -11.77 0.79 -6.36
CA ARG A 165 -11.51 2.21 -6.61
C ARG A 165 -10.86 2.92 -5.41
N ALA A 166 -11.28 2.62 -4.19
CA ALA A 166 -10.70 3.19 -2.96
C ALA A 166 -9.34 2.59 -2.64
N SER A 167 -9.13 1.30 -2.92
CA SER A 167 -7.84 0.64 -2.78
C SER A 167 -6.79 1.23 -3.72
N VAL A 168 -7.15 1.49 -4.99
CA VAL A 168 -6.29 2.18 -5.96
C VAL A 168 -5.96 3.61 -5.50
N LEU A 169 -6.95 4.36 -5.01
CA LEU A 169 -6.72 5.71 -4.49
C LEU A 169 -5.73 5.71 -3.31
N LEU A 170 -5.87 4.78 -2.36
CA LEU A 170 -4.95 4.64 -1.23
C LEU A 170 -3.53 4.34 -1.70
N GLN A 171 -3.38 3.46 -2.70
CA GLN A 171 -2.09 3.14 -3.31
C GLN A 171 -1.47 4.37 -3.97
N ASP A 172 -2.23 5.11 -4.77
CA ASP A 172 -1.77 6.32 -5.46
C ASP A 172 -1.35 7.42 -4.49
N ILE A 173 -2.10 7.62 -3.38
CA ILE A 173 -1.72 8.55 -2.32
C ILE A 173 -0.40 8.13 -1.67
N GLY A 174 -0.24 6.84 -1.37
CA GLY A 174 0.98 6.32 -0.77
C GLY A 174 2.20 6.49 -1.68
N GLN A 175 2.06 6.18 -2.95
CA GLN A 175 3.12 6.37 -3.95
C GLN A 175 3.46 7.85 -4.13
N ALA A 176 2.46 8.72 -4.31
CA ALA A 176 2.68 10.16 -4.46
C ALA A 176 3.34 10.77 -3.21
N PHE A 177 3.04 10.25 -2.02
CA PHE A 177 3.69 10.66 -0.78
C PHE A 177 5.18 10.28 -0.79
N PHE A 178 5.54 9.05 -1.18
CA PHE A 178 6.93 8.61 -1.32
C PHE A 178 7.69 9.46 -2.31
N ASP A 179 7.13 9.66 -3.50
CA ASP A 179 7.70 10.50 -4.54
C ASP A 179 7.96 11.93 -4.03
N SER A 180 6.98 12.49 -3.31
CA SER A 180 7.08 13.84 -2.73
C SER A 180 8.16 13.91 -1.65
N LEU A 181 8.29 12.90 -0.79
CA LEU A 181 9.36 12.83 0.20
C LEU A 181 10.74 12.82 -0.48
N GLN A 182 10.91 11.99 -1.50
CA GLN A 182 12.16 11.89 -2.24
C GLN A 182 12.53 13.20 -2.93
N MET A 183 11.57 13.83 -3.63
CA MET A 183 11.80 15.12 -4.30
C MET A 183 12.09 16.27 -3.33
N LYS A 184 11.70 16.14 -2.08
CA LYS A 184 11.96 17.14 -1.02
C LYS A 184 13.22 16.81 -0.21
N GLY A 185 13.90 15.71 -0.50
CA GLY A 185 15.07 15.23 0.23
C GLY A 185 14.74 14.84 1.68
N VAL A 186 13.51 14.39 1.92
CA VAL A 186 13.04 13.90 3.22
C VAL A 186 13.16 12.38 3.25
N PRO A 187 13.70 11.77 4.31
CA PRO A 187 13.75 10.32 4.46
C PRO A 187 12.38 9.66 4.28
N LEU A 188 12.34 8.51 3.61
CA LEU A 188 11.10 7.81 3.32
C LEU A 188 10.41 7.35 4.60
N HIS A 189 9.11 7.58 4.66
CA HIS A 189 8.22 7.15 5.73
C HIS A 189 6.94 6.59 5.13
N LYS A 190 6.45 5.49 5.68
CA LYS A 190 5.15 4.90 5.30
C LYS A 190 4.02 5.66 5.99
N LEU A 191 2.93 5.82 5.28
CA LEU A 191 1.65 6.22 5.87
C LEU A 191 1.14 5.14 6.84
N ILE A 192 0.30 5.53 7.79
CA ILE A 192 -0.38 4.59 8.68
C ILE A 192 -1.89 4.70 8.45
N VAL A 193 -2.47 3.62 7.95
CA VAL A 193 -3.92 3.48 7.77
C VAL A 193 -4.52 2.99 9.08
N THR A 194 -5.46 3.75 9.65
CA THR A 194 -6.03 3.49 10.97
C THR A 194 -7.47 2.99 10.94
N SER A 195 -8.17 3.18 9.83
CA SER A 195 -9.54 2.67 9.62
C SER A 195 -9.80 2.49 8.13
N VAL A 196 -10.62 1.50 7.81
CA VAL A 196 -11.08 1.16 6.45
C VAL A 196 -12.56 0.77 6.52
N LEU A 197 -13.01 -0.28 5.82
CA LEU A 197 -14.39 -0.75 5.88
C LEU A 197 -14.85 -0.98 7.34
N ARG A 198 -16.06 -0.55 7.68
CA ARG A 198 -16.75 -0.89 8.93
C ARG A 198 -18.01 -1.68 8.62
N SER A 199 -18.26 -2.72 9.39
CA SER A 199 -19.55 -3.40 9.37
C SER A 199 -20.59 -2.65 10.20
N LYS A 200 -21.86 -3.03 10.04
CA LYS A 200 -22.94 -2.53 10.93
C LYS A 200 -22.65 -2.85 12.39
N ALA A 201 -22.16 -4.06 12.68
CA ALA A 201 -21.77 -4.48 14.02
C ALA A 201 -20.62 -3.62 14.60
N ASP A 202 -19.63 -3.25 13.80
CA ASP A 202 -18.55 -2.33 14.21
C ASP A 202 -19.09 -0.94 14.57
N VAL A 203 -20.01 -0.40 13.76
CA VAL A 203 -20.63 0.92 14.01
C VAL A 203 -21.47 0.90 15.27
N GLU A 204 -22.25 -0.14 15.51
CA GLU A 204 -23.03 -0.33 16.75
C GLU A 204 -22.12 -0.40 17.99
N THR A 205 -21.03 -1.17 17.90
CA THR A 205 -20.02 -1.25 18.96
C THR A 205 -19.38 0.11 19.26
N LEU A 206 -19.05 0.88 18.23
CA LEU A 206 -18.50 2.23 18.38
C LEU A 206 -19.49 3.19 19.03
N ARG A 207 -20.77 3.12 18.66
CA ARG A 207 -21.84 3.96 19.22
C ARG A 207 -22.09 3.65 20.68
N GLY A 208 -22.02 2.39 21.07
CA GLY A 208 -22.13 2.00 22.48
C GLY A 208 -21.03 2.59 23.37
N ARG A 209 -19.87 2.94 22.78
CA ARG A 209 -18.74 3.56 23.49
C ARG A 209 -18.66 5.09 23.30
N ASN A 210 -19.19 5.61 22.21
CA ASN A 210 -19.14 7.02 21.85
C ASN A 210 -20.49 7.44 21.25
N GLY A 211 -21.34 8.07 22.05
CA GLY A 211 -22.66 8.54 21.63
C GLY A 211 -22.66 9.56 20.48
N ASN A 212 -21.50 10.15 20.16
CA ASN A 212 -21.33 11.05 19.01
C ASN A 212 -20.98 10.31 17.69
N ALA A 213 -20.80 8.99 17.71
CA ALA A 213 -20.55 8.22 16.50
C ALA A 213 -21.84 8.16 15.66
N THR A 214 -21.74 8.62 14.39
CA THR A 214 -22.89 8.61 13.47
C THR A 214 -23.28 7.19 13.07
N GLN A 215 -24.58 6.93 12.91
CA GLN A 215 -25.06 5.70 12.29
C GLN A 215 -24.71 5.62 10.80
N ASN A 216 -24.66 6.78 10.13
CA ASN A 216 -24.40 6.91 8.71
C ASN A 216 -22.90 7.16 8.48
N SER A 217 -22.08 6.16 8.78
CA SER A 217 -20.64 6.24 8.56
C SER A 217 -20.30 5.96 7.09
N CYS A 218 -19.47 6.81 6.48
CA CYS A 218 -18.96 6.60 5.12
C CYS A 218 -18.16 5.29 4.99
N HIS A 219 -17.55 4.83 6.08
CA HIS A 219 -16.81 3.56 6.13
C HIS A 219 -17.67 2.32 5.89
N LEU A 220 -19.00 2.40 6.06
CA LEU A 220 -19.91 1.28 5.81
C LEU A 220 -19.90 0.81 4.35
N TYR A 221 -19.51 1.67 3.44
CA TYR A 221 -19.60 1.45 2.00
C TYR A 221 -18.28 0.99 1.36
N GLY A 222 -17.19 0.86 2.15
CA GLY A 222 -15.88 0.44 1.65
C GLY A 222 -15.14 1.47 0.79
N THR A 223 -15.65 2.68 0.70
CA THR A 223 -15.08 3.78 -0.11
C THR A 223 -14.17 4.70 0.67
N THR A 224 -14.09 4.52 1.99
CA THR A 224 -13.51 5.47 2.92
C THR A 224 -12.42 4.82 3.75
N PHE A 225 -11.34 5.54 3.96
CA PHE A 225 -10.23 5.14 4.82
C PHE A 225 -9.65 6.33 5.57
N ASP A 226 -9.09 6.06 6.75
CA ASP A 226 -8.44 7.06 7.60
C ASP A 226 -6.92 6.88 7.56
N VAL A 227 -6.20 7.98 7.28
CA VAL A 227 -4.74 8.03 7.31
C VAL A 227 -4.28 8.91 8.46
N CYS A 228 -3.49 8.33 9.38
CA CYS A 228 -2.94 9.05 10.51
C CYS A 228 -1.96 10.13 10.05
N TYR A 229 -2.03 11.33 10.66
CA TYR A 229 -1.07 12.39 10.42
C TYR A 229 -0.15 12.71 11.62
N ASN A 230 -0.36 12.02 12.73
CA ASN A 230 0.42 12.19 13.96
C ASN A 230 1.56 11.16 14.10
N ARG A 231 1.54 10.13 13.27
CA ARG A 231 2.48 9.00 13.30
C ARG A 231 2.78 8.53 11.89
N TYR A 232 4.02 8.13 11.67
CA TYR A 232 4.49 7.55 10.42
C TYR A 232 5.48 6.43 10.75
N LYS A 233 5.71 5.50 9.83
CA LYS A 233 6.75 4.49 9.97
C LYS A 233 7.95 4.83 9.09
N THR A 234 9.13 4.97 9.69
CA THR A 234 10.39 5.11 8.93
C THR A 234 10.61 3.86 8.06
N VAL A 235 11.08 4.07 6.84
CA VAL A 235 11.48 2.98 5.96
C VAL A 235 12.97 2.72 6.18
N GLU A 236 13.29 1.54 6.69
CA GLU A 236 14.64 1.11 7.05
C GLU A 236 14.94 -0.24 6.42
N ALA A 237 16.16 -0.40 5.94
CA ALA A 237 16.67 -1.72 5.58
C ALA A 237 17.01 -2.53 6.85
N PRO A 238 17.05 -3.86 6.78
CA PRO A 238 17.47 -4.68 7.93
C PRO A 238 18.83 -4.24 8.48
N GLY A 239 18.87 -3.90 9.77
CA GLY A 239 20.08 -3.44 10.46
C GLY A 239 20.44 -1.97 10.25
N GLU A 240 19.67 -1.22 9.47
CA GLU A 240 19.85 0.21 9.25
C GLU A 240 18.93 1.02 10.17
N GLN A 241 19.46 2.09 10.77
CA GLN A 241 18.65 3.08 11.46
C GLN A 241 18.66 4.39 10.66
N ARG A 242 17.52 4.74 10.11
CA ARG A 242 17.35 6.02 9.39
C ARG A 242 16.85 7.10 10.33
N ARG A 243 17.25 8.33 10.04
CA ARG A 243 16.80 9.49 10.79
C ARG A 243 15.28 9.64 10.72
N ALA A 244 14.61 9.60 11.88
CA ALA A 244 13.21 9.95 11.99
C ALA A 244 13.01 11.45 11.70
N VAL A 245 11.93 11.76 11.00
CA VAL A 245 11.52 13.13 10.66
C VAL A 245 10.35 13.53 11.56
N ARG A 246 10.28 14.82 11.91
CA ARG A 246 9.14 15.34 12.69
C ARG A 246 7.82 15.07 11.98
N ASN A 247 6.82 14.59 12.72
CA ASN A 247 5.50 14.30 12.17
C ASN A 247 4.86 15.52 11.49
N ASP A 248 5.10 16.73 11.99
CA ASP A 248 4.62 17.95 11.36
C ASP A 248 5.15 18.14 9.94
N THR A 249 6.44 17.87 9.71
CA THR A 249 7.04 17.92 8.37
C THR A 249 6.35 16.93 7.43
N LEU A 250 6.18 15.70 7.89
CA LEU A 250 5.51 14.64 7.11
C LEU A 250 4.04 14.97 6.84
N LYS A 251 3.35 15.55 7.83
CA LYS A 251 1.98 16.01 7.70
C LYS A 251 1.84 17.08 6.61
N TRP A 252 2.78 18.03 6.54
CA TRP A 252 2.77 19.05 5.49
C TRP A 252 2.96 18.42 4.10
N VAL A 253 3.88 17.48 3.94
CA VAL A 253 4.08 16.77 2.66
C VAL A 253 2.84 15.96 2.28
N LEU A 254 2.24 15.25 3.24
CA LEU A 254 1.00 14.50 3.00
C LEU A 254 -0.15 15.44 2.61
N SER A 255 -0.25 16.59 3.24
CA SER A 255 -1.31 17.56 2.92
C SER A 255 -1.21 18.14 1.50
N GLU A 256 0.01 18.33 0.97
CA GLU A 256 0.19 18.70 -0.43
C GLU A 256 -0.36 17.60 -1.37
N VAL A 257 -0.01 16.34 -1.11
CA VAL A 257 -0.48 15.20 -1.90
C VAL A 257 -2.01 15.10 -1.86
N LEU A 258 -2.60 15.21 -0.67
CA LEU A 258 -4.05 15.10 -0.51
C LEU A 258 -4.78 16.27 -1.17
N ARG A 259 -4.24 17.49 -1.10
CA ARG A 259 -4.78 18.63 -1.83
C ARG A 259 -4.79 18.38 -3.33
N ASP A 260 -3.67 17.93 -3.89
CA ASP A 260 -3.55 17.64 -5.31
C ASP A 260 -4.54 16.55 -5.76
N MET A 261 -4.71 15.48 -4.95
CA MET A 261 -5.69 14.43 -5.23
C MET A 261 -7.13 14.95 -5.17
N ARG A 262 -7.42 15.84 -4.21
CA ARG A 262 -8.73 16.47 -4.06
C ARG A 262 -9.04 17.44 -5.22
N GLU A 263 -8.09 18.28 -5.61
CA GLU A 263 -8.21 19.22 -6.74
C GLU A 263 -8.40 18.49 -8.08
N LYS A 264 -7.76 17.33 -8.25
CA LYS A 264 -7.98 16.43 -9.39
C LYS A 264 -9.32 15.69 -9.34
N GLY A 265 -10.17 15.96 -8.36
CA GLY A 265 -11.48 15.33 -8.21
C GLY A 265 -11.42 13.83 -7.88
N ARG A 266 -10.28 13.32 -7.35
CA ARG A 266 -10.10 11.90 -7.02
C ARG A 266 -10.76 11.50 -5.70
N CYS A 267 -10.81 12.44 -4.74
CA CYS A 267 -11.33 12.18 -3.40
C CYS A 267 -11.91 13.43 -2.74
N TYR A 268 -12.69 13.20 -1.72
CA TYR A 268 -13.02 14.14 -0.67
C TYR A 268 -12.11 13.90 0.52
N VAL A 269 -11.72 14.97 1.21
CA VAL A 269 -10.82 14.89 2.36
C VAL A 269 -11.32 15.78 3.49
N LYS A 270 -11.43 15.22 4.70
CA LYS A 270 -11.73 15.95 5.92
C LYS A 270 -10.59 15.83 6.92
N TYR A 271 -10.22 16.94 7.52
CA TYR A 271 -9.22 16.98 8.58
C TYR A 271 -9.88 16.71 9.94
N GLU A 272 -9.63 15.54 10.50
CA GLU A 272 -10.19 15.09 11.79
C GLU A 272 -9.24 15.37 12.95
N VAL A 273 -9.43 16.52 13.63
CA VAL A 273 -8.54 16.97 14.72
C VAL A 273 -8.54 16.00 15.89
N LYS A 274 -9.73 15.56 16.34
CA LYS A 274 -9.86 14.69 17.53
C LYS A 274 -9.33 13.29 17.29
N GLN A 275 -9.39 12.79 16.06
CA GLN A 275 -8.95 11.44 15.71
C GLN A 275 -7.50 11.39 15.23
N GLY A 276 -6.91 12.56 14.90
CA GLY A 276 -5.53 12.66 14.42
C GLY A 276 -5.32 12.03 13.04
N CYS A 277 -6.34 12.06 12.18
CA CYS A 277 -6.30 11.48 10.84
C CYS A 277 -6.91 12.41 9.79
N PHE A 278 -6.55 12.16 8.54
CA PHE A 278 -7.31 12.59 7.37
C PHE A 278 -8.33 11.50 7.04
N HIS A 279 -9.60 11.86 7.01
CA HIS A 279 -10.71 11.03 6.60
C HIS A 279 -10.94 11.22 5.10
N ILE A 280 -10.75 10.17 4.32
CA ILE A 280 -10.63 10.23 2.86
C ILE A 280 -11.67 9.31 2.24
N THR A 281 -12.55 9.86 1.40
CA THR A 281 -13.55 9.12 0.64
C THR A 281 -13.29 9.27 -0.85
N VAL A 282 -13.27 8.15 -1.59
CA VAL A 282 -13.09 8.16 -3.05
C VAL A 282 -14.28 8.85 -3.73
N ARG A 283 -13.99 9.57 -4.82
CA ARG A 283 -14.98 10.31 -5.59
C ARG A 283 -15.29 9.66 -6.93
#